data_75d34953213d0ff94aae79ed1ef73b71
#
_entry.id   75d34953213d0ff94aae79ed1ef73b71
#
_cell.length_a   1.000
_cell.length_b   1.000
_cell.length_c   1.000
_cell.angle_alpha   90.00
_cell.angle_beta   90.00
_cell.angle_gamma   90.00
#
_symmetry.space_group_name_H-M   'P 1'
#
loop_
_entity.id
_entity.type
_entity.pdbx_description
1 polymer ?
#
loop_
_entity_poly.entity_id
_entity_poly.type
_entity_poly.pdbx_seq_one_letter_code
_entity_poly.pdbx_strand_id
1 'polypeptide(L)' 'VARSYPGYLKMGKAEVRISETGIRIIKLLAEGFSRIQIAEQLNMTEANVKYHMAQTYKKLGVKDKAGAVMEAKNRNLI' A
#
# COMPACT_ATOMS: atom_id res chain seq x y z
N VAL A 1 28.27 11.03 4.99
CA VAL A 1 27.67 10.80 4.79
C VAL A 1 27.07 10.83 4.69
N ALA A 2 27.36 10.83 4.73
CA ALA A 2 26.64 10.62 4.51
C ALA A 2 26.03 10.59 4.61
N ARG A 3 26.31 10.67 4.79
CA ARG A 3 25.62 10.55 4.79
C ARG A 3 24.75 10.79 4.91
N SER A 4 25.01 11.07 4.90
CA SER A 4 24.07 11.14 4.82
C SER A 4 23.39 11.50 4.78
N TYR A 5 23.58 11.93 4.75
CA TYR A 5 22.61 12.15 4.48
C TYR A 5 21.93 12.37 4.39
N PRO A 6 22.26 12.50 4.39
CA PRO A 6 21.35 12.67 4.13
C PRO A 6 20.43 12.96 4.05
N GLY A 7 20.46 13.07 4.03
CA GLY A 7 19.53 13.16 3.65
C GLY A 7 19.06 13.58 3.28
N TYR A 8 19.23 13.75 3.15
CA TYR A 8 18.75 13.97 2.49
C TYR A 8 18.18 13.81 1.99
N LEU A 9 18.54 13.76 1.98
CA LEU A 9 17.99 13.42 1.44
C LEU A 9 17.14 13.33 1.36
N LYS A 10 16.96 13.39 1.41
CA LYS A 10 16.12 13.23 1.25
C LYS A 10 15.24 13.32 1.11
N MET A 11 15.11 13.42 1.00
CA MET A 11 14.32 13.56 0.70
C MET A 11 13.49 13.54 0.37
N GLY A 12 13.42 13.47 0.25
CA GLY A 12 12.66 13.56 -0.15
C GLY A 12 12.19 13.17 -0.63
N LYS A 13 12.63 12.97 -0.96
CA LYS A 13 12.05 12.53 -1.69
C LYS A 13 11.00 12.12 -1.48
N ALA A 14 10.85 12.70 -1.85
CA ALA A 14 9.61 12.38 -1.44
C ALA A 14 9.27 11.07 -1.73
N GLU A 15 9.66 10.41 -0.99
CA GLU A 15 9.42 9.12 -1.19
C GLU A 15 8.07 8.75 -0.81
N VAL A 16 7.39 8.05 -1.69
CA VAL A 16 6.05 7.61 -1.45
C VAL A 16 6.12 6.35 -0.61
N ARG A 17 5.71 6.46 0.65
CA ARG A 17 5.72 5.32 1.52
C ARG A 17 4.32 4.74 1.61
N ILE A 18 4.21 3.43 1.41
CA ILE A 18 2.96 2.72 1.55
C ILE A 18 2.88 2.22 2.99
N SER A 19 1.77 2.47 3.67
CA SER A 19 1.63 2.05 5.05
C SER A 19 1.58 0.53 5.14
N GLU A 20 1.94 0.01 6.30
CA GLU A 20 1.90 -1.42 6.51
C GLU A 20 0.49 -1.96 6.34
N THR A 21 -0.51 -1.22 6.82
CA THR A 21 -1.90 -1.59 6.62
C THR A 21 -2.24 -1.69 5.15
N GLY A 22 -1.79 -0.72 4.35
CA GLY A 22 -2.03 -0.73 2.92
C GLY A 22 -1.40 -1.95 2.26
N ILE A 23 -0.20 -2.29 2.65
CA ILE A 23 0.49 -3.46 2.11
C ILE A 23 -0.26 -4.74 2.46
N ARG A 24 -0.72 -4.87 3.69
CA ARG A 24 -1.48 -6.03 4.11
C ARG A 24 -2.77 -6.18 3.30
N ILE A 25 -3.45 -5.06 3.06
CA ILE A 25 -4.67 -5.08 2.28
C ILE A 25 -4.38 -5.55 0.85
N ILE A 26 -3.33 -5.00 0.22
CA ILE A 26 -2.97 -5.41 -1.13
C ILE A 26 -2.62 -6.90 -1.17
N LYS A 27 -1.90 -7.36 -0.18
CA LYS A 27 -1.53 -8.77 -0.12
C LYS A 27 -2.77 -9.66 -0.05
N LEU A 28 -3.74 -9.30 0.78
CA LEU A 28 -4.97 -10.08 0.90
C LEU A 28 -5.79 -10.01 -0.37
N LEU A 29 -5.81 -8.85 -1.04
CA LEU A 29 -6.47 -8.73 -2.33
C LEU A 29 -5.83 -9.66 -3.35
N ALA A 30 -4.51 -9.76 -3.34
CA ALA A 30 -3.79 -10.64 -4.24
C ALA A 30 -4.13 -12.10 -3.98
N GLU A 31 -4.51 -12.41 -2.75
CA GLU A 31 -4.88 -13.77 -2.38
C GLU A 31 -6.36 -14.07 -2.65
N GLY A 32 -7.10 -13.07 -3.14
CA GLY A 32 -8.48 -13.29 -3.54
C GLY A 32 -9.52 -12.89 -2.51
N PHE A 33 -9.13 -12.26 -1.42
CA PHE A 33 -10.09 -11.84 -0.41
C PHE A 33 -10.86 -10.60 -0.86
N SER A 34 -12.14 -10.54 -0.51
CA SER A 34 -12.97 -9.36 -0.77
C SER A 34 -12.72 -8.32 0.31
N ARG A 35 -13.23 -7.09 0.09
CA ARG A 35 -13.09 -6.03 1.09
C ARG A 35 -13.70 -6.43 2.42
N ILE A 36 -14.86 -7.08 2.37
CA ILE A 36 -15.53 -7.52 3.60
C ILE A 36 -14.66 -8.52 4.33
N GLN A 37 -14.10 -9.48 3.60
CA GLN A 37 -13.23 -10.48 4.20
C GLN A 37 -11.96 -9.86 4.75
N ILE A 38 -11.40 -8.89 4.05
CA ILE A 38 -10.21 -8.19 4.52
C ILE A 38 -10.53 -7.44 5.82
N ALA A 39 -11.68 -6.78 5.86
CA ALA A 39 -12.10 -6.07 7.06
C ALA A 39 -12.16 -7.01 8.26
N GLU A 40 -12.70 -8.20 8.04
CA GLU A 40 -12.77 -9.20 9.10
C GLU A 40 -11.38 -9.67 9.52
N GLN A 41 -10.52 -9.93 8.56
CA GLN A 41 -9.17 -10.40 8.83
C GLN A 41 -8.36 -9.38 9.62
N LEU A 42 -8.52 -8.12 9.30
CA LEU A 42 -7.74 -7.05 9.91
C LEU A 42 -8.44 -6.39 11.07
N ASN A 43 -9.65 -6.89 11.42
CA ASN A 43 -10.43 -6.33 12.52
C ASN A 43 -10.71 -4.85 12.29
N MET A 44 -11.14 -4.51 11.08
CA MET A 44 -11.43 -3.16 10.65
C MET A 44 -12.84 -3.09 10.08
N THR A 45 -13.36 -1.88 9.92
CA THR A 45 -14.62 -1.71 9.19
C THR A 45 -14.35 -1.76 7.70
N GLU A 46 -15.37 -2.09 6.93
CA GLU A 46 -15.24 -2.09 5.47
C GLU A 46 -14.92 -0.68 4.97
N ALA A 47 -15.50 0.34 5.61
CA ALA A 47 -15.22 1.72 5.23
C ALA A 47 -13.74 2.06 5.41
N ASN A 48 -13.14 1.60 6.51
CA ASN A 48 -11.71 1.82 6.72
C ASN A 48 -10.85 1.09 5.69
N VAL A 49 -11.22 -0.15 5.36
CA VAL A 49 -10.51 -0.89 4.32
C VAL A 49 -10.57 -0.12 3.01
N LYS A 50 -11.76 0.36 2.65
CA LYS A 50 -11.92 1.12 1.42
C LYS A 50 -11.08 2.40 1.43
N TYR A 51 -11.04 3.09 2.56
CA TYR A 51 -10.23 4.29 2.71
C TYR A 51 -8.75 3.98 2.48
N HIS A 52 -8.24 2.95 3.14
CA HIS A 52 -6.83 2.56 3.00
C HIS A 52 -6.52 2.10 1.59
N MET A 53 -7.45 1.40 0.93
CA MET A 53 -7.27 1.00 -0.45
C MET A 53 -7.12 2.22 -1.34
N ALA A 54 -8.00 3.21 -1.17
CA ALA A 54 -7.94 4.42 -1.99
C ALA A 54 -6.62 5.14 -1.80
N GLN A 55 -6.16 5.27 -0.56
CA GLN A 55 -4.88 5.93 -0.28
C GLN A 55 -3.73 5.16 -0.90
N THR A 56 -3.75 3.84 -0.77
CA THR A 56 -2.67 3.01 -1.29
C THR A 56 -2.65 3.04 -2.82
N TYR A 57 -3.80 2.95 -3.46
CA TYR A 57 -3.86 3.03 -4.92
C TYR A 57 -3.31 4.36 -5.41
N LYS A 58 -3.65 5.44 -4.72
CA LYS A 58 -3.17 6.76 -5.09
C LYS A 58 -1.65 6.82 -4.98
N LYS A 59 -1.09 6.27 -3.91
CA LYS A 59 0.35 6.27 -3.71
C LYS A 59 1.07 5.40 -4.72
N LEU A 60 0.44 4.31 -5.16
CA LEU A 60 1.02 3.44 -6.17
C LEU A 60 0.79 3.96 -7.59
N GLY A 61 -0.08 4.95 -7.75
CA GLY A 61 -0.38 5.48 -9.06
C GLY A 61 -1.23 4.56 -9.91
N VAL A 62 -2.08 3.77 -9.27
CA VAL A 62 -2.91 2.79 -9.97
C VAL A 62 -4.38 3.09 -9.74
N LYS A 63 -5.24 2.50 -10.55
CA LYS A 63 -6.66 2.78 -10.51
C LYS A 63 -7.50 1.64 -9.99
N ASP A 64 -6.98 0.41 -10.04
CA ASP A 64 -7.78 -0.75 -9.69
C ASP A 64 -6.94 -1.79 -8.98
N LYS A 65 -7.62 -2.86 -8.58
CA LYS A 65 -7.00 -3.92 -7.81
C LYS A 65 -5.87 -4.60 -8.58
N ALA A 66 -6.12 -4.91 -9.84
CA ALA A 66 -5.11 -5.61 -10.64
C ALA A 66 -3.84 -4.78 -10.75
N GLY A 67 -3.99 -3.48 -11.02
CA GLY A 67 -2.84 -2.59 -11.09
C GLY A 67 -2.12 -2.48 -9.77
N ALA A 68 -2.88 -2.43 -8.66
CA ALA A 68 -2.29 -2.32 -7.35
C ALA A 68 -1.46 -3.54 -7.00
N VAL A 69 -2.00 -4.74 -7.28
CA VAL A 69 -1.28 -5.97 -7.00
C VAL A 69 -0.01 -6.05 -7.84
N MET A 70 -0.13 -5.73 -9.13
CA MET A 70 1.01 -5.78 -10.02
C MET A 70 2.11 -4.81 -9.59
N GLU A 71 1.72 -3.57 -9.26
CA GLU A 71 2.69 -2.58 -8.87
C GLU A 71 3.35 -2.96 -7.53
N ALA A 72 2.57 -3.51 -6.60
CA ALA A 72 3.13 -3.94 -5.33
C ALA A 72 4.15 -5.05 -5.51
N LYS A 73 3.89 -5.97 -6.45
CA LYS A 73 4.86 -7.01 -6.75
C LYS A 73 6.11 -6.44 -7.39
N ASN A 74 5.93 -5.48 -8.30
CA ASN A 74 7.08 -4.84 -8.95
C ASN A 74 7.98 -4.13 -7.96
N ARG A 75 7.39 -3.60 -6.88
CA ARG A 75 8.15 -2.90 -5.86
C ARG A 75 8.57 -3.81 -4.70
N ASN A 76 8.31 -5.10 -4.82
CA ASN A 76 8.64 -6.09 -3.79
C ASN A 76 7.97 -5.79 -2.45
N LEU A 77 6.75 -5.26 -2.52
CA LEU A 77 5.97 -5.00 -1.30
C LEU A 77 5.20 -6.23 -0.85
N ILE A 78 4.90 -7.12 -1.79
CA ILE A 78 4.20 -8.37 -1.45
C ILE A 78 4.88 -9.53 -2.12
#